data_1c653dd0b59c7361fefd099441bb2994
#
_entry.id   1c653dd0b59c7361fefd099441bb2994
#
_cell.length_a   1.000
_cell.length_b   1.000
_cell.length_c   1.000
_cell.angle_alpha   90.00
_cell.angle_beta   90.00
_cell.angle_gamma   90.00
#
_symmetry.space_group_name_H-M   'P 1'
#
loop_
_entity.id
_entity.type
_entity.pdbx_description
1 polymer ?
#
loop_
_entity_poly.entity_id
_entity_poly.type
_entity_poly.pdbx_seq_one_letter_code
_entity_poly.pdbx_strand_id
1 'polypeptide(L)'
;MSRMALRSRQLRQDGAGRTAYVVPLNFGYTCEDGAFTFYCHSAKEGKNLDVIRKNASVAFEMDCQNALQHGETARTHSYYYASVLGEGKAEILEGDEKRKGLSALMLHMAGRNDVFTAEMADKVAVIAIRVDALTAKKRPQPQP
;
A
#
# COMPACT_ATOMS: atom_id res chain seq x y z
N MET A 1 -6.62 -6.11 6.36
CA MET A 1 -6.43 -5.08 5.31
C MET A 1 -5.88 -5.75 4.07
N SER A 2 -6.55 -5.64 2.96
CA SER A 2 -6.17 -6.31 1.71
C SER A 2 -5.76 -5.35 0.59
N ARG A 3 -6.08 -4.08 0.71
CA ARG A 3 -5.76 -3.04 -0.28
C ARG A 3 -5.20 -1.80 0.38
N MET A 4 -4.33 -1.13 -0.35
CA MET A 4 -3.68 0.10 0.03
C MET A 4 -3.90 1.14 -1.07
N ALA A 5 -4.30 2.35 -0.72
CA ALA A 5 -4.26 3.48 -1.62
C ALA A 5 -2.86 4.11 -1.57
N LEU A 6 -2.14 4.02 -2.67
CA LEU A 6 -0.82 4.63 -2.83
C LEU A 6 -0.95 5.97 -3.54
N ARG A 7 -0.41 7.02 -2.94
CA ARG A 7 -0.43 8.38 -3.47
C ARG A 7 0.97 8.89 -3.77
N SER A 8 1.14 9.38 -4.98
CA SER A 8 2.37 10.01 -5.45
C SER A 8 2.09 11.43 -5.94
N ARG A 9 3.10 12.29 -5.95
CA ARG A 9 3.03 13.62 -6.54
C ARG A 9 3.85 13.65 -7.82
N GLN A 10 3.27 14.17 -8.88
CA GLN A 10 3.94 14.35 -10.17
C GLN A 10 3.77 15.78 -10.67
N LEU A 11 4.71 16.25 -11.48
CA LEU A 11 4.56 17.51 -12.21
C LEU A 11 3.40 17.38 -13.20
N ARG A 12 2.58 18.41 -13.31
CA ARG A 12 1.55 18.51 -14.35
C ARG A 12 2.21 18.64 -15.72
N GLN A 13 1.54 18.11 -16.72
CA GLN A 13 2.04 18.19 -18.11
C GLN A 13 2.12 19.64 -18.63
N ASP A 14 1.26 20.52 -18.10
CA ASP A 14 1.23 21.96 -18.43
C ASP A 14 2.25 22.80 -17.68
N GLY A 15 3.08 22.19 -16.82
CA GLY A 15 4.06 22.89 -15.99
C GLY A 15 3.48 23.73 -14.85
N ALA A 16 2.15 23.79 -14.68
CA ALA A 16 1.46 24.66 -13.73
C ALA A 16 1.43 24.13 -12.28
N GLY A 17 2.41 23.29 -11.91
CA GLY A 17 2.53 22.76 -10.56
C GLY A 17 2.50 21.22 -10.50
N ARG A 18 2.16 20.69 -9.33
CA ARG A 18 2.11 19.25 -9.09
C ARG A 18 0.67 18.76 -8.94
N THR A 19 0.42 17.57 -9.46
CA THR A 19 -0.84 16.84 -9.22
C THR A 19 -0.58 15.58 -8.43
N ALA A 20 -1.61 15.11 -7.71
CA ALA A 20 -1.57 13.83 -7.03
C ALA A 20 -1.98 12.71 -7.99
N TYR A 21 -1.31 11.59 -7.90
CA TYR A 21 -1.69 10.34 -8.53
C TYR A 21 -2.00 9.33 -7.43
N VAL A 22 -3.16 8.71 -7.47
CA VAL A 22 -3.62 7.73 -6.48
C VAL A 22 -3.97 6.44 -7.19
N VAL A 23 -3.47 5.34 -6.67
CA VAL A 23 -3.75 4.00 -7.21
C VAL A 23 -4.02 3.02 -6.06
N PRO A 24 -5.12 2.22 -6.14
CA PRO A 24 -5.35 1.15 -5.20
C PRO A 24 -4.53 -0.09 -5.59
N LEU A 25 -3.80 -0.64 -4.64
CA LEU A 25 -2.94 -1.81 -4.84
C LEU A 25 -3.19 -2.84 -3.74
N ASN A 26 -3.08 -4.12 -4.10
CA ASN A 26 -2.90 -5.17 -3.12
C ASN A 26 -1.49 -5.10 -2.56
N PHE A 27 -1.32 -5.47 -1.31
CA PHE A 27 -0.03 -5.36 -0.66
C PHE A 27 0.30 -6.58 0.23
N GLY A 28 1.57 -6.76 0.48
CA GLY A 28 2.11 -7.55 1.55
C GLY A 28 3.08 -6.70 2.36
N TYR A 29 3.62 -7.24 3.44
CA TYR A 29 4.54 -6.48 4.27
C TYR A 29 5.52 -7.38 5.01
N THR A 30 6.64 -6.78 5.40
CA THR A 30 7.56 -7.31 6.42
C THR A 30 7.75 -6.26 7.51
N CYS A 31 8.03 -6.74 8.72
CA CYS A 31 8.43 -5.90 9.83
C CYS A 31 9.70 -6.48 10.44
N GLU A 32 10.79 -5.76 10.31
CA GLU A 32 12.11 -6.16 10.83
C GLU A 32 12.59 -5.06 11.79
N ASP A 33 12.80 -5.41 13.06
CA ASP A 33 13.23 -4.47 14.13
C ASP A 33 12.35 -3.19 14.20
N GLY A 34 11.03 -3.34 14.01
CA GLY A 34 10.08 -2.23 14.03
C GLY A 34 10.01 -1.41 12.74
N ALA A 35 10.83 -1.72 11.74
CA ALA A 35 10.80 -1.08 10.44
C ALA A 35 9.86 -1.85 9.48
N PHE A 36 8.85 -1.17 8.97
CA PHE A 36 7.91 -1.73 8.00
C PHE A 36 8.39 -1.50 6.58
N THR A 37 8.23 -2.53 5.76
CA THR A 37 8.31 -2.44 4.31
C THR A 37 7.05 -3.03 3.72
N PHE A 38 6.33 -2.27 2.90
CA PHE A 38 5.18 -2.75 2.14
C PHE A 38 5.59 -3.13 0.73
N TYR A 39 5.00 -4.19 0.21
CA TYR A 39 5.27 -4.70 -1.13
C TYR A 39 3.99 -4.72 -1.94
N CYS A 40 4.04 -4.16 -3.13
CA CYS A 40 2.95 -4.17 -4.10
C CYS A 40 3.46 -4.71 -5.43
N HIS A 41 2.58 -5.24 -6.27
CA HIS A 41 2.92 -5.61 -7.63
C HIS A 41 2.06 -4.87 -8.64
N SER A 42 2.60 -4.70 -9.82
CA SER A 42 1.91 -4.10 -10.96
C SER A 42 2.39 -4.72 -12.27
N ALA A 43 1.79 -4.31 -13.38
CA ALA A 43 2.36 -4.59 -14.70
C ALA A 43 3.77 -3.99 -14.82
N LYS A 44 4.60 -4.57 -15.68
CA LYS A 44 6.00 -4.15 -15.90
C LYS A 44 6.13 -2.74 -16.47
N GLU A 45 5.07 -2.21 -17.06
CA GLU A 45 4.99 -0.87 -17.63
C GLU A 45 3.70 -0.18 -17.19
N GLY A 46 3.72 1.14 -17.16
CA GLY A 46 2.54 1.94 -16.87
C GLY A 46 2.84 3.16 -16.01
N LYS A 47 1.83 4.02 -15.90
CA LYS A 47 1.91 5.31 -15.21
C LYS A 47 2.38 5.19 -13.76
N ASN A 48 2.01 4.12 -13.08
CA ASN A 48 2.39 3.88 -11.70
C ASN A 48 3.92 3.81 -11.52
N LEU A 49 4.59 3.04 -12.40
CA LEU A 49 6.06 2.93 -12.38
C LEU A 49 6.74 4.22 -12.83
N ASP A 50 6.19 4.90 -13.84
CA ASP A 50 6.74 6.16 -14.35
C ASP A 50 6.72 7.25 -13.29
N VAL A 51 5.64 7.34 -12.51
CA VAL A 51 5.53 8.31 -11.42
C VAL A 51 6.55 8.02 -10.31
N ILE A 52 6.71 6.75 -9.93
CA ILE A 52 7.67 6.32 -8.91
C ILE A 52 9.11 6.58 -9.35
N ARG A 53 9.45 6.29 -10.62
CA ARG A 53 10.78 6.58 -11.17
C ARG A 53 11.14 8.07 -11.13
N LYS A 54 10.15 8.94 -11.31
CA LYS A 54 10.33 10.39 -11.26
C LYS A 54 10.38 10.94 -9.85
N ASN A 55 9.63 10.35 -8.93
CA ASN A 55 9.56 10.76 -7.53
C ASN A 55 9.25 9.57 -6.64
N ALA A 56 10.25 9.14 -5.89
CA ALA A 56 10.15 8.00 -4.99
C ALA A 56 9.34 8.29 -3.72
N SER A 57 9.09 9.55 -3.39
CA SER A 57 8.31 9.90 -2.19
C SER A 57 6.83 9.60 -2.39
N VAL A 58 6.28 8.77 -1.52
CA VAL A 58 4.90 8.32 -1.58
C VAL A 58 4.23 8.46 -0.22
N ALA A 59 2.91 8.61 -0.24
CA ALA A 59 2.06 8.44 0.92
C ALA A 59 1.13 7.26 0.69
N PHE A 60 0.69 6.62 1.74
CA PHE A 60 -0.22 5.49 1.66
C PHE A 60 -1.28 5.54 2.74
N GLU A 61 -2.38 4.89 2.46
CA GLU A 61 -3.50 4.70 3.37
C GLU A 61 -4.07 3.29 3.20
N MET A 62 -4.46 2.68 4.28
CA MET A 62 -5.20 1.43 4.30
C MET A 62 -6.17 1.42 5.47
N ASP A 63 -7.34 0.84 5.25
CA ASP A 63 -8.36 0.72 6.27
C ASP A 63 -9.00 -0.67 6.31
N CYS A 64 -9.62 -0.97 7.43
CA CYS A 64 -10.38 -2.20 7.63
C CYS A 64 -11.37 -2.05 8.79
N GLN A 65 -12.10 -3.13 9.05
CA GLN A 65 -13.08 -3.22 10.14
C GLN A 65 -14.18 -2.16 10.02
N ASN A 66 -14.50 -1.76 8.81
CA ASN A 66 -15.49 -0.75 8.52
C ASN A 66 -16.89 -1.29 8.79
N ALA A 67 -17.64 -0.64 9.67
CA ALA A 67 -19.03 -0.96 9.95
C ALA A 67 -19.80 0.30 10.32
N LEU A 68 -21.06 0.38 9.87
CA LEU A 68 -21.93 1.50 10.22
C LEU A 68 -22.31 1.42 11.70
N GLN A 69 -22.13 2.51 12.40
CA GLN A 69 -22.74 2.71 13.72
C GLN A 69 -24.11 3.36 13.53
N HIS A 70 -25.15 2.61 13.81
CA HIS A 70 -26.52 3.13 13.78
C HIS A 70 -26.80 4.01 15.00
N GLY A 71 -27.44 5.13 14.79
CA GLY A 71 -27.89 6.04 15.83
C GLY A 71 -29.37 6.38 15.63
N GLU A 72 -30.01 6.95 16.66
CA GLU A 72 -31.41 7.36 16.61
C GLU A 72 -31.65 8.61 15.73
N THR A 73 -30.62 9.42 15.54
CA THR A 73 -30.68 10.63 14.72
C THR A 73 -29.54 10.64 13.72
N ALA A 74 -29.67 11.43 12.65
CA ALA A 74 -28.61 11.56 11.64
C ALA A 74 -27.26 11.95 12.26
N ARG A 75 -27.28 12.75 13.31
CA ARG A 75 -26.06 13.22 14.00
C ARG A 75 -25.35 12.12 14.79
N THR A 76 -26.06 11.07 15.20
CA THR A 76 -25.51 9.98 16.00
C THR A 76 -25.08 8.76 15.17
N HIS A 77 -25.33 8.77 13.86
CA HIS A 77 -24.73 7.80 12.94
C HIS A 77 -23.22 8.05 12.80
N SER A 78 -22.44 7.00 12.73
CA SER A 78 -20.99 7.06 12.56
C SER A 78 -20.45 5.75 11.97
N TYR A 79 -19.12 5.62 11.89
CA TYR A 79 -18.46 4.41 11.43
C TYR A 79 -17.44 3.91 12.45
N TYR A 80 -17.40 2.60 12.60
CA TYR A 80 -16.28 1.89 13.20
C TYR A 80 -15.22 1.64 12.12
N TYR A 81 -13.97 1.71 12.47
CA TYR A 81 -12.87 1.52 11.53
C TYR A 81 -11.53 1.29 12.25
N ALA A 82 -10.58 0.76 11.50
CA ALA A 82 -9.17 0.84 11.82
C ALA A 82 -8.45 1.29 10.56
N SER A 83 -7.59 2.29 10.66
CA SER A 83 -6.85 2.83 9.54
C SER A 83 -5.38 3.07 9.88
N VAL A 84 -4.54 2.97 8.85
CA VAL A 84 -3.12 3.30 8.89
C VAL A 84 -2.85 4.29 7.78
N LEU A 85 -2.19 5.39 8.12
CA LEU A 85 -1.69 6.37 7.17
C LEU A 85 -0.19 6.48 7.34
N GLY A 86 0.53 6.67 6.27
CA GLY A 86 1.97 6.84 6.35
C GLY A 86 2.59 7.40 5.10
N GLU A 87 3.89 7.56 5.18
CA GLU A 87 4.72 8.02 4.09
C GLU A 87 6.03 7.24 4.06
N GLY A 88 6.64 7.19 2.89
CA GLY A 88 7.89 6.47 2.69
C GLY A 88 8.49 6.68 1.32
N LYS A 89 9.46 5.83 1.01
CA LYS A 89 10.16 5.80 -0.27
C LYS A 89 9.80 4.53 -1.03
N ALA A 90 9.31 4.71 -2.25
CA ALA A 90 9.02 3.62 -3.18
C ALA A 90 10.25 3.28 -4.02
N GLU A 91 10.49 2.00 -4.18
CA GLU A 91 11.58 1.44 -4.98
C GLU A 91 11.07 0.29 -5.83
N ILE A 92 11.46 0.25 -7.10
CA ILE A 92 11.17 -0.87 -7.99
C ILE A 92 12.24 -1.93 -7.77
N LEU A 93 11.84 -3.11 -7.32
CA LEU A 93 12.74 -4.18 -6.93
C LEU A 93 13.16 -5.06 -8.09
N GLU A 94 14.38 -5.62 -7.97
CA GLU A 94 14.93 -6.62 -8.88
C GLU A 94 15.53 -7.80 -8.10
N GLY A 95 15.77 -8.91 -8.79
CA GLY A 95 16.46 -10.08 -8.26
C GLY A 95 15.78 -10.70 -7.03
N ASP A 96 16.58 -11.06 -6.04
CA ASP A 96 16.12 -11.74 -4.83
C ASP A 96 15.18 -10.90 -3.97
N GLU A 97 15.38 -9.59 -3.92
CA GLU A 97 14.50 -8.65 -3.22
C GLU A 97 13.10 -8.63 -3.83
N LYS A 98 13.00 -8.71 -5.16
CA LYS A 98 11.74 -8.81 -5.88
C LYS A 98 10.98 -10.09 -5.51
N ARG A 99 11.67 -11.22 -5.45
CA ARG A 99 11.08 -12.51 -5.05
C ARG A 99 10.64 -12.50 -3.59
N LYS A 100 11.42 -11.93 -2.69
CA LYS A 100 11.05 -11.71 -1.29
C LYS A 100 9.75 -10.89 -1.17
N GLY A 101 9.64 -9.83 -1.94
CA GLY A 101 8.44 -8.99 -1.97
C GLY A 101 7.19 -9.74 -2.45
N LEU A 102 7.32 -10.57 -3.48
CA LEU A 102 6.21 -11.41 -3.97
C LEU A 102 5.80 -12.46 -2.93
N SER A 103 6.74 -13.07 -2.23
CA SER A 103 6.45 -14.02 -1.15
C SER A 103 5.71 -13.35 0.01
N ALA A 104 6.13 -12.17 0.42
CA ALA A 104 5.45 -11.39 1.45
C ALA A 104 4.01 -11.01 1.03
N LEU A 105 3.81 -10.66 -0.22
CA LEU A 105 2.50 -10.34 -0.78
C LEU A 105 1.58 -11.57 -0.77
N MET A 106 2.05 -12.73 -1.20
CA MET A 106 1.27 -13.95 -1.20
C MET A 106 0.93 -14.42 0.23
N LEU A 107 1.86 -14.30 1.15
CA LEU A 107 1.62 -14.64 2.54
C LEU A 107 0.51 -13.78 3.14
N HIS A 108 0.53 -12.47 2.90
CA HIS A 108 -0.48 -11.56 3.42
C HIS A 108 -1.85 -11.73 2.73
N MET A 109 -1.87 -11.88 1.41
CA MET A 109 -3.10 -11.93 0.62
C MET A 109 -3.80 -13.28 0.65
N ALA A 110 -3.05 -14.36 0.65
CA ALA A 110 -3.55 -15.72 0.48
C ALA A 110 -3.15 -16.69 1.62
N GLY A 111 -2.37 -16.24 2.60
CA GLY A 111 -1.85 -17.09 3.67
C GLY A 111 -0.91 -18.20 3.17
N ARG A 112 -0.31 -18.03 2.00
CA ARG A 112 0.54 -19.03 1.35
C ARG A 112 1.99 -18.60 1.39
N ASN A 113 2.86 -19.55 1.70
CA ASN A 113 4.30 -19.34 1.67
C ASN A 113 4.87 -19.91 0.35
N ASP A 114 4.60 -19.20 -0.75
CA ASP A 114 5.05 -19.61 -2.08
C ASP A 114 6.48 -19.15 -2.36
N VAL A 115 7.22 -20.00 -3.07
CA VAL A 115 8.55 -19.68 -3.60
C VAL A 115 8.42 -19.26 -5.05
N PHE A 116 8.92 -18.07 -5.39
CA PHE A 116 8.89 -17.54 -6.74
C PHE A 116 10.20 -17.80 -7.45
N THR A 117 10.13 -18.38 -8.65
CA THR A 117 11.27 -18.49 -9.55
C THR A 117 11.55 -17.14 -10.21
N ALA A 118 12.76 -16.98 -10.75
CA ALA A 118 13.12 -15.78 -11.50
C ALA A 118 12.19 -15.55 -12.70
N GLU A 119 11.78 -16.62 -13.40
CA GLU A 119 10.84 -16.56 -14.51
C GLU A 119 9.45 -16.07 -14.08
N MET A 120 8.93 -16.57 -12.97
CA MET A 120 7.64 -16.13 -12.43
C MET A 120 7.68 -14.65 -12.01
N ALA A 121 8.76 -14.25 -11.36
CA ALA A 121 8.96 -12.87 -10.92
C ALA A 121 9.14 -11.90 -12.10
N ASP A 122 9.69 -12.35 -13.21
CA ASP A 122 9.92 -11.50 -14.39
C ASP A 122 8.63 -11.02 -15.08
N LYS A 123 7.50 -11.65 -14.80
CA LYS A 123 6.21 -11.29 -15.40
C LYS A 123 5.55 -10.03 -14.82
N VAL A 124 6.00 -9.57 -13.70
CA VAL A 124 5.44 -8.41 -12.98
C VAL A 124 6.53 -7.45 -12.52
N ALA A 125 6.15 -6.22 -12.22
CA ALA A 125 6.98 -5.30 -11.44
C ALA A 125 6.58 -5.40 -9.96
N VAL A 126 7.55 -5.31 -9.07
CA VAL A 126 7.35 -5.27 -7.62
C VAL A 126 7.88 -3.96 -7.08
N ILE A 127 7.07 -3.30 -6.28
CA ILE A 127 7.37 -2.02 -5.64
C ILE A 127 7.49 -2.27 -4.15
N ALA A 128 8.61 -1.90 -3.57
CA ALA A 128 8.76 -1.81 -2.11
C ALA A 128 8.52 -0.38 -1.65
N ILE A 129 7.79 -0.20 -0.58
CA ILE A 129 7.63 1.07 0.12
C ILE A 129 8.30 0.93 1.47
N ARG A 130 9.44 1.57 1.63
CA ARG A 130 10.14 1.64 2.92
C ARG A 130 9.55 2.78 3.72
N VAL A 131 8.94 2.44 4.84
CA VAL A 131 8.14 3.38 5.64
C VAL A 131 9.06 4.29 6.44
N ASP A 132 8.89 5.59 6.27
CA ASP A 132 9.59 6.61 7.06
C ASP A 132 8.79 6.96 8.33
N ALA A 133 7.47 7.07 8.20
CA ALA A 133 6.57 7.37 9.30
C ALA A 133 5.19 6.77 9.04
N LEU A 134 4.52 6.32 10.08
CA LEU A 134 3.12 5.90 10.02
C LEU A 134 2.36 6.26 11.29
N THR A 135 1.05 6.42 11.15
CA THR A 135 0.12 6.60 12.24
C THR A 135 -1.04 5.62 12.08
N ALA A 136 -1.56 5.14 13.19
CA ALA A 136 -2.73 4.27 13.20
C ALA A 136 -3.85 4.92 14.03
N LYS A 137 -5.08 4.75 13.57
CA LYS A 137 -6.28 5.22 14.25
C LYS A 137 -7.34 4.12 14.23
N LYS A 138 -8.00 3.95 15.36
CA LYS A 138 -9.03 2.93 15.51
C LYS A 138 -10.24 3.47 16.27
N ARG A 139 -11.42 3.14 15.76
CA ARG A 139 -12.69 3.23 16.48
C ARG A 139 -13.30 1.83 16.50
N PRO A 140 -13.08 1.03 17.56
CA PRO A 140 -13.50 -0.36 17.61
C PRO A 140 -15.03 -0.46 17.80
N GLN A 141 -15.61 -1.53 17.22
CA GLN A 141 -16.97 -1.91 17.61
C GLN A 141 -16.99 -2.32 19.08
N PRO A 142 -18.07 -2.00 19.82
CA PRO A 142 -18.29 -2.59 21.13
C PRO A 142 -18.28 -4.13 21.00
N GLN A 143 -17.57 -4.77 21.88
CA GLN A 143 -17.65 -6.24 21.98
C GLN A 143 -19.02 -6.62 22.58
N PRO A 144 -19.65 -7.69 22.08
CA PRO A 144 -20.90 -8.17 22.64
C PRO A 144 -20.76 -8.67 24.08
#